data_a1d3fcf1712f8d54dd4d91e420a3544f
#
_entry.id   a1d3fcf1712f8d54dd4d91e420a3544f
#
_cell.length_a   1.000
_cell.length_b   1.000
_cell.length_c   1.000
_cell.angle_alpha   90.00
_cell.angle_beta   90.00
_cell.angle_gamma   90.00
#
_symmetry.space_group_name_H-M   'P 1'
#
loop_
_entity.id
_entity.type
_entity.pdbx_description
1 polymer ?
#
loop_
_entity_poly.entity_id
_entity_poly.type
_entity_poly.pdbx_seq_one_letter_code
_entity_poly.pdbx_strand_id
1 'polypeptide(L)'
;MRKRDNYRLENISSRRNKWNIEYNDYTSQLTLSNALSVYQSGHKRYCPPNFKCGPDVYDHYIIHYITSGFGTFSNSSGSWTIQTGDAFLIRPYESVIYTADSISPWTYYWVGFNGPEVPQLLHLCGFDDNAPIIHYTDLSVLTEVLHAITSLHLNGAAQECALLGHLYQLFSLLIQNNQKHIVTRYADYYYKAIQYIRLHYSDSELSVSNIADYIGISRSHLYRIFDSVSHQSVQDCILDFRLKKAAALLKNSSATIGEIAQSCGFTNQSHFTSIFKQYYGDTPSAYRLKS
;
A
#
# COMPACT_ATOMS: atom_id res chain seq x y z
N MET A 1 -10.67 -28.76 34.98
CA MET A 1 -11.84 -27.93 35.26
C MET A 1 -11.36 -26.55 35.67
N ARG A 2 -11.16 -25.61 34.76
CA ARG A 2 -10.80 -24.21 35.08
C ARG A 2 -12.05 -23.37 34.80
N LYS A 3 -12.43 -22.57 35.80
CA LYS A 3 -13.60 -21.69 35.77
C LYS A 3 -13.49 -20.74 34.56
N ARG A 4 -14.48 -20.80 33.68
CA ARG A 4 -14.80 -19.75 32.74
C ARG A 4 -15.41 -18.61 33.54
N ASP A 5 -14.72 -17.50 33.65
CA ASP A 5 -15.30 -16.26 34.14
C ASP A 5 -16.28 -15.77 33.06
N ASN A 6 -17.56 -16.02 33.35
CA ASN A 6 -18.67 -15.47 32.59
C ASN A 6 -18.71 -13.96 32.80
N TYR A 7 -18.15 -13.19 31.86
CA TYR A 7 -18.58 -11.82 31.68
C TYR A 7 -20.00 -11.86 31.09
N ARG A 8 -20.96 -11.75 31.97
CA ARG A 8 -22.36 -11.54 31.61
C ARG A 8 -22.48 -10.18 30.92
N LEU A 9 -22.59 -10.18 29.60
CA LEU A 9 -22.96 -9.01 28.80
C LEU A 9 -24.45 -8.74 29.02
N GLU A 10 -24.75 -7.86 29.96
CA GLU A 10 -26.09 -7.26 30.06
C GLU A 10 -26.28 -6.30 28.87
N ASN A 11 -27.44 -6.31 28.25
CA ASN A 11 -27.88 -5.41 27.18
C ASN A 11 -27.42 -3.97 27.44
N ILE A 12 -26.44 -3.49 26.66
CA ILE A 12 -25.85 -2.18 26.83
C ILE A 12 -26.33 -1.28 25.69
N SER A 13 -27.50 -0.63 25.91
CA SER A 13 -27.74 0.68 25.32
C SER A 13 -26.61 1.62 25.74
N SER A 14 -25.88 2.18 24.79
CA SER A 14 -24.83 3.21 24.88
C SER A 14 -24.42 3.63 26.31
N ARG A 15 -23.49 2.92 26.93
CA ARG A 15 -22.89 3.38 28.20
C ARG A 15 -21.74 4.34 27.89
N ARG A 16 -21.91 5.61 28.25
CA ARG A 16 -20.79 6.55 28.46
C ARG A 16 -20.01 6.09 29.70
N ASN A 17 -18.91 5.41 29.48
CA ASN A 17 -18.00 5.00 30.55
C ASN A 17 -17.18 6.19 31.07
N LYS A 18 -16.63 6.07 32.31
CA LYS A 18 -15.69 6.99 32.97
C LYS A 18 -14.51 7.47 32.10
N TRP A 19 -14.27 6.81 30.96
CA TRP A 19 -13.17 7.04 30.01
C TRP A 19 -13.60 7.62 28.68
N ASN A 20 -14.85 8.12 28.55
CA ASN A 20 -15.36 8.71 27.31
C ASN A 20 -15.25 7.76 26.08
N ILE A 21 -15.54 6.46 26.30
CA ILE A 21 -15.56 5.42 25.27
C ILE A 21 -17.02 5.23 24.82
N GLU A 22 -17.28 5.41 23.53
CA GLU A 22 -18.49 4.91 22.87
C GLU A 22 -18.16 3.54 22.29
N TYR A 23 -18.86 2.50 22.74
CA TYR A 23 -18.60 1.11 22.38
C TYR A 23 -19.90 0.38 22.06
N ASN A 24 -19.91 -0.35 20.96
CA ASN A 24 -21.00 -1.23 20.56
C ASN A 24 -20.48 -2.65 20.37
N ASP A 25 -21.22 -3.62 20.88
CA ASP A 25 -20.99 -5.05 20.70
C ASP A 25 -22.15 -5.67 19.91
N TYR A 26 -21.81 -6.35 18.83
CA TYR A 26 -22.77 -6.95 17.90
C TYR A 26 -22.72 -8.48 17.90
N THR A 27 -21.92 -9.09 18.75
CA THR A 27 -21.66 -10.55 18.75
C THR A 27 -22.89 -11.41 19.02
N SER A 28 -23.94 -10.84 19.61
CA SER A 28 -25.21 -11.54 19.91
C SER A 28 -26.25 -11.44 18.78
N GLN A 29 -25.93 -10.80 17.65
CA GLN A 29 -26.87 -10.54 16.58
C GLN A 29 -26.89 -11.67 15.55
N LEU A 30 -28.00 -11.79 14.82
CA LEU A 30 -28.16 -12.72 13.70
C LEU A 30 -27.17 -12.35 12.59
N THR A 31 -26.45 -13.35 12.10
CA THR A 31 -25.53 -13.19 10.97
C THR A 31 -26.28 -13.46 9.67
N LEU A 32 -26.53 -12.41 8.89
CA LEU A 32 -27.15 -12.51 7.56
C LEU A 32 -26.14 -12.91 6.47
N SER A 33 -24.87 -12.61 6.69
CA SER A 33 -23.78 -12.89 5.74
C SER A 33 -22.77 -13.87 6.35
N ASN A 34 -22.42 -14.89 5.58
CA ASN A 34 -21.29 -15.77 5.92
C ASN A 34 -19.95 -15.25 5.41
N ALA A 35 -19.95 -14.19 4.60
CA ALA A 35 -18.76 -13.64 3.98
C ALA A 35 -18.03 -12.63 4.88
N LEU A 36 -18.80 -11.82 5.63
CA LEU A 36 -18.30 -10.75 6.48
C LEU A 36 -19.29 -10.47 7.62
N SER A 37 -18.79 -10.19 8.81
CA SER A 37 -19.60 -9.82 9.98
C SER A 37 -18.87 -8.77 10.81
N VAL A 38 -19.62 -7.81 11.38
CA VAL A 38 -19.09 -6.83 12.33
C VAL A 38 -19.32 -7.34 13.74
N TYR A 39 -18.26 -7.38 14.55
CA TYR A 39 -18.30 -7.89 15.93
C TYR A 39 -18.45 -6.76 16.94
N GLN A 40 -17.71 -5.68 16.73
CA GLN A 40 -17.71 -4.55 17.65
C GLN A 40 -17.26 -3.27 16.93
N SER A 41 -17.62 -2.14 17.49
CA SER A 41 -17.10 -0.85 17.06
C SER A 41 -17.07 0.15 18.21
N GLY A 42 -16.22 1.15 18.12
CA GLY A 42 -16.21 2.19 19.12
C GLY A 42 -15.33 3.37 18.77
N HIS A 43 -15.45 4.40 19.58
CA HIS A 43 -14.67 5.62 19.51
C HIS A 43 -14.12 5.99 20.89
N LYS A 44 -12.80 6.11 20.98
CA LYS A 44 -12.14 6.62 22.19
C LYS A 44 -11.76 8.07 21.98
N ARG A 45 -12.62 8.98 22.44
CA ARG A 45 -12.46 10.44 22.29
C ARG A 45 -11.41 11.03 23.23
N TYR A 46 -11.10 10.33 24.31
CA TYR A 46 -10.07 10.71 25.26
C TYR A 46 -9.32 9.49 25.73
N CYS A 47 -8.02 9.48 25.50
CA CYS A 47 -7.14 8.46 26.00
C CYS A 47 -6.20 9.09 27.06
N PRO A 48 -6.15 8.60 28.28
CA PRO A 48 -5.19 9.13 29.28
C PRO A 48 -3.75 8.96 28.80
N PRO A 49 -2.84 9.87 29.20
CA PRO A 49 -1.41 9.68 28.98
C PRO A 49 -0.93 8.31 29.49
N ASN A 50 -0.09 7.65 28.69
CA ASN A 50 0.42 6.29 28.98
C ASN A 50 -0.67 5.21 29.15
N PHE A 51 -1.89 5.46 28.68
CA PHE A 51 -2.92 4.41 28.71
C PHE A 51 -2.46 3.22 27.89
N LYS A 52 -2.39 2.07 28.55
CA LYS A 52 -1.92 0.81 27.97
C LYS A 52 -3.07 -0.17 27.85
N CYS A 53 -3.18 -0.80 26.69
CA CYS A 53 -4.05 -1.94 26.46
C CYS A 53 -3.18 -3.16 26.12
N GLY A 54 -3.54 -4.29 26.68
CA GLY A 54 -2.82 -5.54 26.49
C GLY A 54 -1.72 -5.83 27.56
N PRO A 55 -1.09 -7.03 27.46
CA PRO A 55 -1.22 -7.96 26.33
C PRO A 55 -2.63 -8.59 26.24
N ASP A 56 -3.26 -8.45 25.09
CA ASP A 56 -4.58 -9.00 24.79
C ASP A 56 -4.55 -9.87 23.54
N VAL A 57 -5.51 -10.81 23.44
CA VAL A 57 -5.69 -11.69 22.28
C VAL A 57 -7.17 -11.70 21.91
N TYR A 58 -7.45 -11.38 20.65
CA TYR A 58 -8.80 -11.34 20.09
C TYR A 58 -9.03 -12.54 19.17
N ASP A 59 -10.28 -12.95 18.97
CA ASP A 59 -10.68 -14.02 18.05
C ASP A 59 -11.15 -13.52 16.67
N HIS A 60 -11.05 -12.21 16.45
CA HIS A 60 -11.46 -11.52 15.24
C HIS A 60 -10.44 -10.42 14.88
N TYR A 61 -10.55 -9.89 13.67
CA TYR A 61 -9.74 -8.76 13.20
C TYR A 61 -10.26 -7.45 13.79
N ILE A 62 -9.34 -6.53 14.14
CA ILE A 62 -9.71 -5.17 14.56
C ILE A 62 -8.82 -4.18 13.83
N ILE A 63 -9.43 -3.21 13.15
CA ILE A 63 -8.72 -2.03 12.64
C ILE A 63 -8.94 -0.89 13.63
N HIS A 64 -7.85 -0.28 14.08
CA HIS A 64 -7.84 0.99 14.81
C HIS A 64 -7.39 2.10 13.87
N TYR A 65 -8.07 3.23 13.88
CA TYR A 65 -7.74 4.41 13.08
C TYR A 65 -7.54 5.63 13.97
N ILE A 66 -6.37 6.25 13.87
CA ILE A 66 -5.95 7.34 14.75
C ILE A 66 -6.38 8.69 14.16
N THR A 67 -7.23 9.41 14.87
CA THR A 67 -7.77 10.71 14.45
C THR A 67 -6.99 11.89 15.00
N SER A 68 -6.26 11.72 16.11
CA SER A 68 -5.33 12.71 16.64
C SER A 68 -4.32 12.08 17.59
N GLY A 69 -3.17 12.73 17.81
CA GLY A 69 -2.17 12.31 18.77
C GLY A 69 -1.26 11.17 18.31
N PHE A 70 -0.56 10.56 19.27
CA PHE A 70 0.47 9.56 19.04
C PHE A 70 0.32 8.38 20.01
N GLY A 71 1.00 7.28 19.68
CA GLY A 71 1.14 6.13 20.53
C GLY A 71 2.07 5.08 19.95
N THR A 72 2.12 3.92 20.57
CA THR A 72 2.88 2.76 20.08
C THR A 72 1.96 1.55 19.97
N PHE A 73 2.19 0.75 18.95
CA PHE A 73 1.58 -0.57 18.76
C PHE A 73 2.68 -1.60 18.65
N SER A 74 2.52 -2.75 19.31
CA SER A 74 3.49 -3.82 19.32
C SER A 74 2.82 -5.18 19.25
N ASN A 75 3.40 -6.09 18.45
CA ASN A 75 3.03 -7.49 18.33
C ASN A 75 4.28 -8.38 18.27
N SER A 76 4.13 -9.65 17.93
CA SER A 76 5.23 -10.60 17.76
C SER A 76 6.24 -10.23 16.68
N SER A 77 5.81 -9.45 15.66
CA SER A 77 6.66 -9.03 14.52
C SER A 77 7.45 -7.75 14.77
N GLY A 78 7.05 -6.93 15.76
CA GLY A 78 7.77 -5.69 16.05
C GLY A 78 7.00 -4.68 16.89
N SER A 79 7.54 -3.46 16.91
CA SER A 79 6.94 -2.30 17.56
C SER A 79 7.01 -1.09 16.65
N TRP A 80 5.91 -0.35 16.57
CA TRP A 80 5.74 0.78 15.66
C TRP A 80 5.23 2.00 16.42
N THR A 81 5.76 3.17 16.06
CA THR A 81 5.16 4.46 16.46
C THR A 81 3.99 4.75 15.53
N ILE A 82 2.87 5.10 16.12
CA ILE A 82 1.60 5.36 15.45
C ILE A 82 1.24 6.83 15.64
N GLN A 83 0.75 7.45 14.58
CA GLN A 83 0.38 8.86 14.57
C GLN A 83 -0.98 9.10 13.91
N THR A 84 -1.44 10.33 13.97
CA THR A 84 -2.66 10.79 13.27
C THR A 84 -2.63 10.39 11.79
N GLY A 85 -3.70 9.77 11.30
CA GLY A 85 -3.83 9.25 9.94
C GLY A 85 -3.39 7.80 9.78
N ASP A 86 -2.74 7.20 10.79
CA ASP A 86 -2.39 5.80 10.73
C ASP A 86 -3.57 4.91 11.14
N ALA A 87 -3.68 3.77 10.46
CA ALA A 87 -4.50 2.66 10.89
C ALA A 87 -3.62 1.46 11.18
N PHE A 88 -3.83 0.81 12.33
CA PHE A 88 -3.16 -0.44 12.65
C PHE A 88 -4.16 -1.60 12.76
N LEU A 89 -3.69 -2.77 12.35
CA LEU A 89 -4.47 -4.00 12.30
C LEU A 89 -4.06 -4.94 13.45
N ILE A 90 -5.04 -5.42 14.19
CA ILE A 90 -4.92 -6.57 15.10
C ILE A 90 -5.51 -7.79 14.38
N ARG A 91 -4.75 -8.89 14.35
CA ARG A 91 -5.18 -10.15 13.76
C ARG A 91 -5.72 -11.11 14.82
N PRO A 92 -6.60 -12.06 14.43
CA PRO A 92 -7.08 -13.09 15.34
C PRO A 92 -5.91 -13.88 15.95
N TYR A 93 -6.02 -14.14 17.26
CA TYR A 93 -5.09 -14.94 18.05
C TYR A 93 -3.67 -14.37 18.16
N GLU A 94 -3.46 -13.13 17.76
CA GLU A 94 -2.21 -12.41 17.94
C GLU A 94 -2.19 -11.68 19.28
N SER A 95 -1.07 -11.82 20.03
CA SER A 95 -0.87 -11.05 21.27
C SER A 95 -0.37 -9.66 20.93
N VAL A 96 -1.10 -8.64 21.36
CA VAL A 96 -0.82 -7.24 21.04
C VAL A 96 -0.77 -6.38 22.30
N ILE A 97 0.05 -5.34 22.22
CA ILE A 97 0.11 -4.26 23.21
C ILE A 97 0.06 -2.94 22.46
N TYR A 98 -0.77 -2.02 22.92
CA TYR A 98 -0.72 -0.65 22.40
C TYR A 98 -0.86 0.36 23.53
N THR A 99 -0.09 1.47 23.41
CA THR A 99 0.08 2.44 24.48
C THR A 99 -0.03 3.86 23.91
N ALA A 100 -0.87 4.68 24.54
CA ALA A 100 -0.97 6.11 24.20
C ALA A 100 0.30 6.86 24.62
N ASP A 101 0.66 7.88 23.86
CA ASP A 101 1.78 8.78 24.20
C ASP A 101 1.56 9.50 25.52
N SER A 102 2.64 9.87 26.18
CA SER A 102 2.63 10.51 27.50
C SER A 102 2.30 12.00 27.45
N ILE A 103 2.52 12.67 26.30
CA ILE A 103 2.37 14.12 26.13
C ILE A 103 1.19 14.43 25.23
N SER A 104 1.08 13.69 24.12
CA SER A 104 0.03 13.86 23.11
C SER A 104 -0.70 12.53 22.84
N PRO A 105 -1.45 12.03 23.84
CA PRO A 105 -2.16 10.75 23.70
C PRO A 105 -3.20 10.81 22.58
N TRP A 106 -3.33 9.69 21.89
CA TRP A 106 -4.19 9.55 20.73
C TRP A 106 -5.69 9.54 21.04
N THR A 107 -6.49 9.88 20.02
CA THR A 107 -7.90 9.53 19.91
C THR A 107 -8.06 8.60 18.71
N TYR A 108 -8.98 7.64 18.79
CA TYR A 108 -9.13 6.66 17.74
C TYR A 108 -10.52 6.04 17.65
N TYR A 109 -10.88 5.63 16.44
CA TYR A 109 -11.96 4.70 16.19
C TYR A 109 -11.42 3.28 16.07
N TRP A 110 -12.27 2.29 16.36
CA TRP A 110 -12.00 0.91 16.00
C TRP A 110 -13.24 0.21 15.48
N VAL A 111 -13.03 -0.78 14.62
CA VAL A 111 -14.04 -1.71 14.17
C VAL A 111 -13.47 -3.12 14.17
N GLY A 112 -14.18 -4.04 14.84
CA GLY A 112 -13.89 -5.46 14.88
C GLY A 112 -14.79 -6.21 13.92
N PHE A 113 -14.23 -7.10 13.12
CA PHE A 113 -14.93 -7.84 12.08
C PHE A 113 -14.28 -9.20 11.85
N ASN A 114 -15.01 -10.12 11.21
CA ASN A 114 -14.48 -11.40 10.78
C ASN A 114 -15.23 -11.92 9.55
N GLY A 115 -14.65 -12.91 8.85
CA GLY A 115 -15.23 -13.58 7.71
C GLY A 115 -14.18 -14.13 6.74
N PRO A 116 -14.53 -15.09 5.88
CA PRO A 116 -13.61 -15.71 4.94
C PRO A 116 -13.03 -14.76 3.90
N GLU A 117 -13.69 -13.64 3.59
CA GLU A 117 -13.19 -12.62 2.64
C GLU A 117 -12.18 -11.65 3.25
N VAL A 118 -12.08 -11.58 4.58
CA VAL A 118 -11.27 -10.58 5.30
C VAL A 118 -9.80 -10.62 4.92
N PRO A 119 -9.10 -11.77 4.83
CA PRO A 119 -7.69 -11.80 4.46
C PRO A 119 -7.42 -11.16 3.09
N GLN A 120 -8.29 -11.41 2.11
CA GLN A 120 -8.16 -10.82 0.78
C GLN A 120 -8.42 -9.30 0.80
N LEU A 121 -9.46 -8.86 1.50
CA LEU A 121 -9.77 -7.42 1.64
C LEU A 121 -8.63 -6.66 2.32
N LEU A 122 -8.06 -7.20 3.40
CA LEU A 122 -6.93 -6.59 4.10
C LEU A 122 -5.67 -6.49 3.23
N HIS A 123 -5.38 -7.54 2.46
CA HIS A 123 -4.28 -7.50 1.48
C HIS A 123 -4.49 -6.39 0.44
N LEU A 124 -5.70 -6.24 -0.11
CA LEU A 124 -6.03 -5.15 -1.05
C LEU A 124 -5.91 -3.76 -0.41
N CYS A 125 -6.17 -3.63 0.90
CA CYS A 125 -5.96 -2.38 1.66
C CYS A 125 -4.48 -2.05 1.88
N GLY A 126 -3.57 -2.99 1.65
CA GLY A 126 -2.13 -2.81 1.87
C GLY A 126 -1.61 -3.29 3.23
N PHE A 127 -2.45 -3.98 4.01
CA PHE A 127 -1.98 -4.69 5.20
C PHE A 127 -1.30 -6.01 4.79
N ASP A 128 -0.11 -6.27 5.29
CA ASP A 128 0.57 -7.56 5.16
C ASP A 128 1.05 -8.07 6.54
N ASP A 129 1.63 -9.28 6.57
CA ASP A 129 2.02 -9.91 7.82
C ASP A 129 3.16 -9.17 8.55
N ASN A 130 4.01 -8.46 7.80
CA ASN A 130 5.13 -7.68 8.33
C ASN A 130 4.83 -6.18 8.40
N ALA A 131 3.73 -5.71 7.80
CA ALA A 131 3.30 -4.32 7.80
C ALA A 131 1.85 -4.20 8.28
N PRO A 132 1.61 -4.26 9.61
CA PRO A 132 0.27 -4.15 10.18
C PRO A 132 -0.27 -2.72 10.20
N ILE A 133 0.41 -1.75 9.57
CA ILE A 133 0.09 -0.33 9.62
C ILE A 133 -0.03 0.22 8.20
N ILE A 134 -1.08 1.00 7.97
CA ILE A 134 -1.25 1.80 6.76
C ILE A 134 -1.50 3.26 7.14
N HIS A 135 -1.10 4.18 6.28
CA HIS A 135 -1.38 5.60 6.43
C HIS A 135 -2.49 6.03 5.46
N TYR A 136 -3.49 6.75 5.98
CA TYR A 136 -4.60 7.28 5.20
C TYR A 136 -4.69 8.80 5.38
N THR A 137 -4.58 9.53 4.27
CA THR A 137 -4.41 11.00 4.31
C THR A 137 -5.70 11.80 4.39
N ASP A 138 -6.81 11.27 3.86
CA ASP A 138 -8.10 11.96 3.90
C ASP A 138 -8.88 11.62 5.16
N LEU A 139 -8.50 12.28 6.27
CA LEU A 139 -9.05 12.05 7.60
C LEU A 139 -10.58 12.24 7.66
N SER A 140 -11.14 13.17 6.89
CA SER A 140 -12.56 13.54 6.98
C SER A 140 -13.46 12.41 6.51
N VAL A 141 -13.24 11.90 5.30
CA VAL A 141 -14.07 10.87 4.68
C VAL A 141 -14.04 9.56 5.46
N LEU A 142 -12.85 9.13 5.89
CA LEU A 142 -12.70 7.90 6.65
C LEU A 142 -13.36 8.00 8.03
N THR A 143 -13.22 9.17 8.69
CA THR A 143 -13.84 9.43 9.99
C THR A 143 -15.36 9.44 9.90
N GLU A 144 -15.94 9.98 8.83
CA GLU A 144 -17.39 9.94 8.60
C GLU A 144 -17.93 8.51 8.53
N VAL A 145 -17.27 7.61 7.80
CA VAL A 145 -17.66 6.21 7.71
C VAL A 145 -17.53 5.51 9.06
N LEU A 146 -16.44 5.70 9.78
CA LEU A 146 -16.22 5.12 11.09
C LEU A 146 -17.21 5.67 12.12
N HIS A 147 -17.56 6.96 12.03
CA HIS A 147 -18.57 7.56 12.87
C HIS A 147 -19.96 6.96 12.55
N ALA A 148 -20.30 6.74 11.28
CA ALA A 148 -21.55 6.08 10.90
C ALA A 148 -21.65 4.67 11.49
N ILE A 149 -20.58 3.87 11.46
CA ILE A 149 -20.52 2.54 12.08
C ILE A 149 -20.75 2.64 13.59
N THR A 150 -20.09 3.56 14.29
CA THR A 150 -20.11 3.64 15.75
C THR A 150 -21.35 4.30 16.32
N SER A 151 -22.05 5.12 15.54
CA SER A 151 -23.29 5.81 15.96
C SER A 151 -24.56 5.14 15.46
N LEU A 152 -24.47 3.95 14.87
CA LEU A 152 -25.64 3.25 14.34
C LEU A 152 -26.54 2.73 15.47
N HIS A 153 -27.81 3.12 15.44
CA HIS A 153 -28.84 2.76 16.41
C HIS A 153 -30.04 2.10 15.71
N LEU A 154 -29.79 1.00 15.03
CA LEU A 154 -30.82 0.14 14.45
C LEU A 154 -30.87 -1.18 15.23
N ASN A 155 -31.75 -2.11 14.82
CA ASN A 155 -31.85 -3.42 15.44
C ASN A 155 -32.03 -4.53 14.39
N GLY A 156 -31.57 -5.72 14.74
CA GLY A 156 -31.75 -6.93 13.93
C GLY A 156 -31.13 -6.83 12.54
N ALA A 157 -31.80 -7.40 11.53
CA ALA A 157 -31.29 -7.47 10.16
C ALA A 157 -31.01 -6.10 9.52
N ALA A 158 -31.76 -5.07 9.85
CA ALA A 158 -31.54 -3.72 9.34
C ALA A 158 -30.21 -3.14 9.84
N GLN A 159 -29.87 -3.38 11.10
CA GLN A 159 -28.59 -2.97 11.68
C GLN A 159 -27.42 -3.72 11.03
N GLU A 160 -27.53 -5.04 10.88
CA GLU A 160 -26.50 -5.85 10.26
C GLU A 160 -26.23 -5.42 8.80
N CYS A 161 -27.30 -5.21 8.01
CA CYS A 161 -27.16 -4.70 6.64
C CYS A 161 -26.45 -3.35 6.59
N ALA A 162 -26.81 -2.41 7.48
CA ALA A 162 -26.20 -1.10 7.52
C ALA A 162 -24.71 -1.16 7.94
N LEU A 163 -24.38 -1.96 8.96
CA LEU A 163 -23.00 -2.21 9.40
C LEU A 163 -22.13 -2.79 8.29
N LEU A 164 -22.64 -3.81 7.58
CA LEU A 164 -21.95 -4.41 6.44
C LEU A 164 -21.73 -3.40 5.31
N GLY A 165 -22.75 -2.60 5.00
CA GLY A 165 -22.65 -1.53 4.00
C GLY A 165 -21.53 -0.53 4.31
N HIS A 166 -21.48 -0.04 5.55
CA HIS A 166 -20.42 0.86 6.00
C HIS A 166 -19.06 0.19 6.09
N LEU A 167 -18.98 -1.09 6.48
CA LEU A 167 -17.73 -1.83 6.51
C LEU A 167 -17.15 -2.03 5.10
N TYR A 168 -17.99 -2.38 4.10
CA TYR A 168 -17.53 -2.42 2.70
C TYR A 168 -17.13 -1.04 2.17
N GLN A 169 -17.80 0.03 2.60
CA GLN A 169 -17.39 1.40 2.28
C GLN A 169 -16.02 1.73 2.88
N LEU A 170 -15.76 1.34 4.13
CA LEU A 170 -14.46 1.47 4.78
C LEU A 170 -13.36 0.76 3.96
N PHE A 171 -13.57 -0.52 3.60
CA PHE A 171 -12.63 -1.26 2.76
C PHE A 171 -12.42 -0.58 1.40
N SER A 172 -13.48 -0.10 0.75
CA SER A 172 -13.37 0.61 -0.54
C SER A 172 -12.44 1.82 -0.45
N LEU A 173 -12.57 2.63 0.60
CA LEU A 173 -11.71 3.80 0.82
C LEU A 173 -10.25 3.40 1.07
N LEU A 174 -10.00 2.39 1.90
CA LEU A 174 -8.66 1.91 2.19
C LEU A 174 -7.99 1.29 0.94
N ILE A 175 -8.73 0.54 0.14
CA ILE A 175 -8.25 -0.03 -1.14
C ILE A 175 -7.90 1.08 -2.12
N GLN A 176 -8.74 2.09 -2.29
CA GLN A 176 -8.46 3.24 -3.15
C GLN A 176 -7.19 4.01 -2.70
N ASN A 177 -7.02 4.19 -1.40
CA ASN A 177 -5.82 4.81 -0.84
C ASN A 177 -4.56 3.99 -1.16
N ASN A 178 -4.60 2.68 -0.98
CA ASN A 178 -3.48 1.79 -1.30
C ASN A 178 -3.16 1.81 -2.80
N GLN A 179 -4.16 1.82 -3.69
CA GLN A 179 -3.96 1.93 -5.13
C GLN A 179 -3.27 3.24 -5.52
N LYS A 180 -3.64 4.38 -4.92
CA LYS A 180 -2.94 5.67 -5.12
C LYS A 180 -1.46 5.58 -4.71
N HIS A 181 -1.17 4.97 -3.57
CA HIS A 181 0.20 4.78 -3.08
C HIS A 181 1.01 3.84 -3.99
N ILE A 182 0.41 2.77 -4.50
CA ILE A 182 1.06 1.86 -5.46
C ILE A 182 1.41 2.60 -6.74
N VAL A 183 0.49 3.37 -7.31
CA VAL A 183 0.73 4.16 -8.53
C VAL A 183 1.86 5.17 -8.32
N THR A 184 1.86 5.91 -7.20
CA THR A 184 2.93 6.85 -6.87
C THR A 184 4.28 6.13 -6.72
N ARG A 185 4.33 5.02 -6.00
CA ARG A 185 5.55 4.21 -5.83
C ARG A 185 6.04 3.63 -7.16
N TYR A 186 5.14 3.19 -8.04
CA TYR A 186 5.51 2.71 -9.38
C TYR A 186 6.11 3.82 -10.23
N ALA A 187 5.54 5.02 -10.18
CA ALA A 187 6.11 6.18 -10.84
C ALA A 187 7.52 6.49 -10.32
N ASP A 188 7.74 6.49 -9.00
CA ASP A 188 9.07 6.72 -8.40
C ASP A 188 10.11 5.68 -8.84
N TYR A 189 9.76 4.40 -8.80
CA TYR A 189 10.65 3.33 -9.28
C TYR A 189 10.93 3.45 -10.78
N TYR A 190 9.90 3.76 -11.58
CA TYR A 190 10.06 3.98 -13.01
C TYR A 190 11.03 5.13 -13.28
N TYR A 191 10.87 6.30 -12.65
CA TYR A 191 11.78 7.43 -12.80
C TYR A 191 13.21 7.11 -12.38
N LYS A 192 13.41 6.38 -11.28
CA LYS A 192 14.73 5.90 -10.86
C LYS A 192 15.37 4.98 -11.91
N ALA A 193 14.58 4.07 -12.49
CA ALA A 193 15.03 3.18 -13.56
C ALA A 193 15.44 3.97 -14.81
N ILE A 194 14.62 4.92 -15.24
CA ILE A 194 14.93 5.79 -16.40
C ILE A 194 16.21 6.60 -16.16
N GLN A 195 16.39 7.14 -14.95
CA GLN A 195 17.63 7.87 -14.61
C GLN A 195 18.85 6.95 -14.67
N TYR A 196 18.76 5.73 -14.16
CA TYR A 196 19.84 4.75 -14.23
C TYR A 196 20.17 4.38 -15.68
N ILE A 197 19.17 4.10 -16.51
CA ILE A 197 19.34 3.84 -17.96
C ILE A 197 20.04 5.03 -18.64
N ARG A 198 19.61 6.25 -18.33
CA ARG A 198 20.18 7.49 -18.87
C ARG A 198 21.66 7.68 -18.55
N LEU A 199 22.09 7.25 -17.38
CA LEU A 199 23.49 7.36 -16.94
C LEU A 199 24.36 6.23 -17.48
N HIS A 200 23.78 5.06 -17.74
CA HIS A 200 24.51 3.83 -18.06
C HIS A 200 24.21 3.25 -19.45
N TYR A 201 23.44 3.93 -20.32
CA TYR A 201 23.06 3.41 -21.64
C TYR A 201 24.26 3.03 -22.53
N SER A 202 25.41 3.70 -22.36
CA SER A 202 26.65 3.43 -23.11
C SER A 202 27.39 2.17 -22.66
N ASP A 203 27.08 1.63 -21.51
CA ASP A 203 27.59 0.36 -21.03
C ASP A 203 26.92 -0.80 -21.77
N SER A 204 27.74 -1.57 -22.52
CA SER A 204 27.23 -2.75 -23.25
C SER A 204 26.67 -3.84 -22.34
N GLU A 205 27.14 -3.90 -21.08
CA GLU A 205 26.71 -4.88 -20.07
C GLU A 205 25.47 -4.44 -19.28
N LEU A 206 24.91 -3.26 -19.59
CA LEU A 206 23.67 -2.81 -18.95
C LEU A 206 22.54 -3.81 -19.16
N SER A 207 22.03 -4.34 -18.08
CA SER A 207 20.99 -5.35 -18.06
C SER A 207 19.81 -4.97 -17.15
N VAL A 208 18.67 -5.64 -17.33
CA VAL A 208 17.50 -5.51 -16.45
C VAL A 208 17.85 -5.84 -15.01
N SER A 209 18.79 -6.79 -14.78
CA SER A 209 19.26 -7.14 -13.43
C SER A 209 19.97 -5.97 -12.77
N ASN A 210 20.90 -5.30 -13.46
CA ASN A 210 21.62 -4.15 -12.91
C ASN A 210 20.66 -3.04 -12.49
N ILE A 211 19.62 -2.77 -13.29
CA ILE A 211 18.61 -1.77 -12.98
C ILE A 211 17.79 -2.18 -11.75
N ALA A 212 17.33 -3.42 -11.71
CA ALA A 212 16.52 -3.94 -10.59
C ALA A 212 17.31 -3.92 -9.27
N ASP A 213 18.57 -4.35 -9.30
CA ASP A 213 19.48 -4.37 -8.15
C ASP A 213 19.77 -2.94 -7.64
N TYR A 214 20.01 -1.98 -8.55
CA TYR A 214 20.23 -0.57 -8.18
C TYR A 214 19.02 0.03 -7.46
N ILE A 215 17.79 -0.31 -7.89
CA ILE A 215 16.56 0.24 -7.32
C ILE A 215 16.15 -0.53 -6.04
N GLY A 216 16.70 -1.73 -5.82
CA GLY A 216 16.38 -2.59 -4.68
C GLY A 216 15.07 -3.37 -4.84
N ILE A 217 14.71 -3.77 -6.07
CA ILE A 217 13.50 -4.55 -6.38
C ILE A 217 13.80 -5.77 -7.23
N SER A 218 12.87 -6.74 -7.28
CA SER A 218 13.01 -7.89 -8.16
C SER A 218 12.81 -7.51 -9.63
N ARG A 219 13.44 -8.27 -10.56
CA ARG A 219 13.22 -8.11 -12.02
C ARG A 219 11.75 -8.20 -12.40
N SER A 220 11.02 -9.16 -11.82
CA SER A 220 9.57 -9.33 -12.08
C SER A 220 8.76 -8.10 -11.63
N HIS A 221 9.18 -7.44 -10.55
CA HIS A 221 8.55 -6.21 -10.09
C HIS A 221 8.87 -5.05 -11.05
N LEU A 222 10.12 -4.93 -11.50
CA LEU A 222 10.53 -3.93 -12.49
C LEU A 222 9.74 -4.06 -13.80
N TYR A 223 9.55 -5.28 -14.30
CA TYR A 223 8.71 -5.51 -15.49
C TYR A 223 7.27 -5.02 -15.30
N ARG A 224 6.63 -5.32 -14.15
CA ARG A 224 5.28 -4.85 -13.86
C ARG A 224 5.19 -3.32 -13.79
N ILE A 225 6.22 -2.67 -13.27
CA ILE A 225 6.28 -1.21 -13.21
C ILE A 225 6.34 -0.61 -14.62
N PHE A 226 7.21 -1.13 -15.49
CA PHE A 226 7.33 -0.63 -16.87
C PHE A 226 6.06 -0.87 -17.67
N ASP A 227 5.45 -2.05 -17.55
CA ASP A 227 4.17 -2.36 -18.18
C ASP A 227 3.05 -1.41 -17.72
N SER A 228 2.95 -1.16 -16.40
CA SER A 228 1.90 -0.31 -15.84
C SER A 228 2.05 1.19 -16.14
N VAL A 229 3.29 1.69 -16.28
CA VAL A 229 3.57 3.13 -16.43
C VAL A 229 3.77 3.53 -17.89
N SER A 230 4.47 2.73 -18.69
CA SER A 230 4.86 3.08 -20.06
C SER A 230 4.38 2.10 -21.12
N HIS A 231 3.82 0.95 -20.74
CA HIS A 231 3.45 -0.15 -21.64
C HIS A 231 4.59 -0.61 -22.56
N GLN A 232 5.83 -0.46 -22.11
CA GLN A 232 7.06 -0.87 -22.82
C GLN A 232 7.85 -1.85 -21.96
N SER A 233 8.63 -2.72 -22.60
CA SER A 233 9.59 -3.51 -21.85
C SER A 233 10.79 -2.67 -21.42
N VAL A 234 11.49 -3.10 -20.36
CA VAL A 234 12.73 -2.45 -19.90
C VAL A 234 13.80 -2.47 -21.01
N GLN A 235 13.90 -3.58 -21.74
CA GLN A 235 14.83 -3.76 -22.86
C GLN A 235 14.53 -2.78 -24.00
N ASP A 236 13.25 -2.65 -24.37
CA ASP A 236 12.83 -1.70 -25.42
C ASP A 236 13.16 -0.27 -25.01
N CYS A 237 13.00 0.07 -23.75
CA CYS A 237 13.36 1.39 -23.23
C CYS A 237 14.88 1.66 -23.31
N ILE A 238 15.73 0.68 -22.96
CA ILE A 238 17.19 0.80 -23.11
C ILE A 238 17.54 0.99 -24.58
N LEU A 239 16.95 0.19 -25.46
CA LEU A 239 17.19 0.23 -26.89
C LEU A 239 16.76 1.57 -27.52
N ASP A 240 15.57 2.03 -27.18
CA ASP A 240 15.05 3.34 -27.61
C ASP A 240 16.00 4.48 -27.24
N PHE A 241 16.51 4.45 -26.00
CA PHE A 241 17.43 5.45 -25.50
C PHE A 241 18.76 5.44 -26.27
N ARG A 242 19.32 4.25 -26.50
CA ARG A 242 20.55 4.07 -27.30
C ARG A 242 20.39 4.58 -28.73
N LEU A 243 19.27 4.22 -29.39
CA LEU A 243 19.01 4.61 -30.77
C LEU A 243 18.77 6.12 -30.92
N LYS A 244 18.04 6.75 -30.00
CA LYS A 244 17.85 8.20 -29.97
C LYS A 244 19.19 8.95 -29.78
N LYS A 245 20.07 8.45 -28.93
CA LYS A 245 21.42 9.00 -28.76
C LYS A 245 22.27 8.83 -30.01
N ALA A 246 22.24 7.66 -30.62
CA ALA A 246 22.95 7.41 -31.88
C ALA A 246 22.48 8.34 -33.00
N ALA A 247 21.16 8.54 -33.14
CA ALA A 247 20.58 9.47 -34.12
C ALA A 247 21.08 10.92 -33.90
N ALA A 248 21.17 11.37 -32.67
CA ALA A 248 21.72 12.68 -32.34
C ALA A 248 23.21 12.80 -32.67
N LEU A 249 24.01 11.75 -32.39
CA LEU A 249 25.44 11.73 -32.74
C LEU A 249 25.66 11.67 -34.24
N LEU A 250 24.85 10.95 -34.98
CA LEU A 250 24.91 10.90 -36.45
C LEU A 250 24.75 12.28 -37.09
N LYS A 251 23.92 13.13 -36.53
CA LYS A 251 23.67 14.51 -37.02
C LYS A 251 24.75 15.51 -36.61
N ASN A 252 25.28 15.34 -35.39
CA ASN A 252 26.07 16.39 -34.75
C ASN A 252 27.58 16.03 -34.57
N SER A 253 28.05 14.92 -35.16
CA SER A 253 29.45 14.52 -35.06
C SER A 253 29.97 13.91 -36.35
N SER A 254 31.31 14.00 -36.53
CA SER A 254 32.07 13.35 -37.62
C SER A 254 32.52 11.93 -37.27
N ALA A 255 32.14 11.40 -36.10
CA ALA A 255 32.53 10.06 -35.67
C ALA A 255 32.03 8.97 -36.63
N THR A 256 32.81 7.91 -36.80
CA THR A 256 32.42 6.79 -37.66
C THR A 256 31.17 6.05 -37.12
N ILE A 257 30.49 5.33 -38.00
CA ILE A 257 29.31 4.55 -37.59
C ILE A 257 29.66 3.53 -36.51
N GLY A 258 30.87 2.95 -36.56
CA GLY A 258 31.38 2.03 -35.53
C GLY A 258 31.61 2.68 -34.19
N GLU A 259 32.25 3.86 -34.17
CA GLU A 259 32.47 4.63 -32.93
C GLU A 259 31.14 5.07 -32.29
N ILE A 260 30.17 5.51 -33.11
CA ILE A 260 28.83 5.85 -32.59
C ILE A 260 28.11 4.61 -32.02
N ALA A 261 28.15 3.48 -32.70
CA ALA A 261 27.58 2.23 -32.20
C ALA A 261 28.18 1.90 -30.83
N GLN A 262 29.50 1.91 -30.71
CA GLN A 262 30.22 1.61 -29.47
C GLN A 262 29.87 2.60 -28.34
N SER A 263 29.88 3.90 -28.62
CA SER A 263 29.55 4.95 -27.64
C SER A 263 28.11 4.91 -27.17
N CYS A 264 27.23 4.26 -27.93
CA CYS A 264 25.83 4.00 -27.56
C CYS A 264 25.60 2.62 -26.95
N GLY A 265 26.65 1.87 -26.57
CA GLY A 265 26.52 0.58 -25.87
C GLY A 265 26.22 -0.61 -26.78
N PHE A 266 26.47 -0.51 -28.10
CA PHE A 266 26.38 -1.65 -29.01
C PHE A 266 27.74 -2.30 -29.18
N THR A 267 27.86 -3.60 -28.95
CA THR A 267 29.10 -4.37 -29.11
C THR A 267 29.38 -4.72 -30.57
N ASN A 268 28.35 -4.64 -31.46
CA ASN A 268 28.48 -5.04 -32.86
C ASN A 268 27.83 -4.01 -33.78
N GLN A 269 28.62 -3.43 -34.69
CA GLN A 269 28.17 -2.43 -35.66
C GLN A 269 27.13 -2.95 -36.64
N SER A 270 27.20 -4.20 -37.07
CA SER A 270 26.24 -4.81 -37.99
C SER A 270 24.85 -4.95 -37.32
N HIS A 271 24.84 -5.39 -36.06
CA HIS A 271 23.62 -5.45 -35.24
C HIS A 271 23.02 -4.06 -35.02
N PHE A 272 23.85 -3.07 -34.67
CA PHE A 272 23.41 -1.67 -34.56
C PHE A 272 22.76 -1.17 -35.87
N THR A 273 23.44 -1.40 -37.01
CA THR A 273 22.92 -0.95 -38.32
C THR A 273 21.58 -1.55 -38.68
N SER A 274 21.41 -2.85 -38.42
CA SER A 274 20.14 -3.54 -38.65
C SER A 274 19.00 -2.97 -37.79
N ILE A 275 19.22 -2.84 -36.48
CA ILE A 275 18.21 -2.33 -35.54
C ILE A 275 17.91 -0.86 -35.81
N PHE A 276 18.92 -0.03 -36.09
CA PHE A 276 18.74 1.37 -36.44
C PHE A 276 17.87 1.54 -37.69
N LYS A 277 18.14 0.72 -38.72
CA LYS A 277 17.31 0.71 -39.94
C LYS A 277 15.88 0.28 -39.66
N GLN A 278 15.67 -0.73 -38.83
CA GLN A 278 14.34 -1.18 -38.43
C GLN A 278 13.57 -0.09 -37.69
N TYR A 279 14.25 0.69 -36.86
CA TYR A 279 13.63 1.74 -36.03
C TYR A 279 13.36 3.04 -36.80
N TYR A 280 14.33 3.52 -37.59
CA TYR A 280 14.26 4.79 -38.33
C TYR A 280 13.92 4.65 -39.82
N GLY A 281 13.86 3.46 -40.38
CA GLY A 281 13.62 3.22 -41.79
C GLY A 281 14.86 3.33 -42.69
N ASP A 282 15.91 4.01 -42.23
CA ASP A 282 17.16 4.26 -42.95
C ASP A 282 18.36 3.65 -42.26
N THR A 283 19.39 3.27 -43.02
CA THR A 283 20.69 2.91 -42.41
C THR A 283 21.32 4.12 -41.71
N PRO A 284 22.17 3.95 -40.69
CA PRO A 284 22.88 5.06 -40.03
C PRO A 284 23.61 5.99 -41.01
N SER A 285 24.23 5.44 -42.06
CA SER A 285 24.96 6.23 -43.09
C SER A 285 23.96 7.06 -43.93
N ALA A 286 22.83 6.47 -44.36
CA ALA A 286 21.82 7.18 -45.12
C ALA A 286 21.14 8.26 -44.23
N TYR A 287 20.86 7.94 -42.98
CA TYR A 287 20.31 8.90 -42.03
C TYR A 287 21.18 10.14 -41.81
N ARG A 288 22.53 9.93 -41.70
CA ARG A 288 23.51 11.02 -41.62
C ARG A 288 23.47 11.94 -42.82
N LEU A 289 23.35 11.37 -44.04
CA LEU A 289 23.33 12.16 -45.27
C LEU A 289 22.06 13.01 -45.49
N LYS A 290 20.98 12.64 -44.83
CA LYS A 290 19.67 13.34 -44.88
C LYS A 290 19.55 14.44 -43.83
N SER A 291 20.50 14.46 -42.86
CA SER A 291 20.49 15.38 -41.73
C SER A 291 21.42 16.54 -41.97
#